data_1ea02cc68427c2428852fb3eb41a7bc6
#
_entry.id   1ea02cc68427c2428852fb3eb41a7bc6
#
_cell.length_a   1.000
_cell.length_b   1.000
_cell.length_c   1.000
_cell.angle_alpha   90.00
_cell.angle_beta   90.00
_cell.angle_gamma   90.00
#
_symmetry.space_group_name_H-M   'P 1'
#
loop_
_entity.id
_entity.type
_entity.pdbx_description
1 polymer ?
#
loop_
_entity_poly.entity_id
_entity_poly.type
_entity_poly.pdbx_seq_one_letter_code
_entity_poly.pdbx_strand_id
1 'polypeptide(L)'
;YEIVTCYRNSKNFGDSWVSAGYGLWFLREAKYLNASRMLLGTSCAISGTGFMFSHRILEKRGGWHYFLLTEDIEFTADNIINGEKIGYSAKAVLYDEQPVKFSQSWRQRMRWTRGNMDVLRYYCRRLFRGMFKGSFSCYDMLMCICPGFFLFGFGVAANAVAIVENMTGHGSW
;
A
#
# COMPACT_ATOMS: atom_id res chain seq x y z
N TYR A 1 -6.35 -19.09 4.38
CA TYR A 1 -5.85 -17.79 4.78
C TYR A 1 -6.27 -17.47 6.21
N GLU A 2 -5.31 -17.11 7.04
CA GLU A 2 -5.55 -16.70 8.43
C GLU A 2 -5.91 -15.21 8.54
N ILE A 3 -5.66 -14.45 7.47
CA ILE A 3 -5.98 -13.04 7.33
C ILE A 3 -6.66 -12.84 5.98
N VAL A 4 -7.79 -12.12 5.95
CA VAL A 4 -8.54 -11.85 4.73
C VAL A 4 -9.02 -10.40 4.73
N THR A 5 -8.83 -9.71 3.61
CA THR A 5 -9.39 -8.37 3.36
C THR A 5 -10.53 -8.44 2.33
N CYS A 6 -11.34 -7.39 2.26
CA CYS A 6 -12.50 -7.30 1.37
C CYS A 6 -12.39 -6.15 0.36
N TYR A 7 -13.37 -6.04 -0.51
CA TYR A 7 -13.53 -4.88 -1.40
C TYR A 7 -14.12 -3.72 -0.61
N ARG A 8 -13.32 -2.67 -0.40
CA ARG A 8 -13.78 -1.40 0.14
C ARG A 8 -14.32 -0.53 -0.99
N ASN A 9 -15.60 -0.20 -0.94
CA ASN A 9 -16.27 0.64 -1.92
C ASN A 9 -16.68 1.98 -1.31
N SER A 10 -16.90 3.00 -2.15
CA SER A 10 -17.37 4.31 -1.71
C SER A 10 -18.89 4.31 -1.61
N LYS A 11 -19.43 4.68 -0.44
CA LYS A 11 -20.86 4.89 -0.21
C LYS A 11 -21.39 6.12 -0.94
N ASN A 12 -20.56 7.16 -1.00
CA ASN A 12 -20.91 8.50 -1.49
C ASN A 12 -20.12 8.88 -2.75
N PHE A 13 -19.97 7.96 -3.68
CA PHE A 13 -19.23 8.14 -4.94
C PHE A 13 -19.66 9.40 -5.72
N GLY A 14 -20.98 9.68 -5.77
CA GLY A 14 -21.57 10.75 -6.57
C GLY A 14 -21.54 12.14 -5.92
N ASP A 15 -21.13 12.29 -4.66
CA ASP A 15 -21.28 13.55 -3.91
C ASP A 15 -20.27 14.61 -4.36
N SER A 16 -19.10 14.23 -4.81
CA SER A 16 -18.08 15.15 -5.31
C SER A 16 -17.02 14.45 -6.18
N TRP A 17 -16.26 15.22 -6.93
CA TRP A 17 -15.10 14.68 -7.66
C TRP A 17 -14.03 14.07 -6.71
N VAL A 18 -13.96 14.56 -5.47
CA VAL A 18 -13.05 14.02 -4.45
C VAL A 18 -13.49 12.62 -4.03
N SER A 19 -14.77 12.44 -3.67
CA SER A 19 -15.32 11.15 -3.27
C SER A 19 -15.32 10.15 -4.44
N ALA A 20 -15.58 10.62 -5.66
CA ALA A 20 -15.44 9.81 -6.88
C ALA A 20 -14.00 9.32 -7.08
N GLY A 21 -13.00 10.19 -6.87
CA GLY A 21 -11.59 9.83 -6.92
C GLY A 21 -11.20 8.75 -5.92
N TYR A 22 -11.75 8.79 -4.70
CA TYR A 22 -11.57 7.72 -3.72
C TYR A 22 -12.21 6.41 -4.16
N GLY A 23 -13.43 6.46 -4.69
CA GLY A 23 -14.11 5.28 -5.20
C GLY A 23 -13.32 4.59 -6.31
N LEU A 24 -12.77 5.35 -7.27
CA LEU A 24 -11.89 4.83 -8.32
C LEU A 24 -10.58 4.26 -7.74
N TRP A 25 -10.01 4.91 -6.72
CA TRP A 25 -8.83 4.41 -6.05
C TRP A 25 -9.06 3.03 -5.42
N PHE A 26 -10.14 2.88 -4.64
CA PHE A 26 -10.48 1.60 -4.00
C PHE A 26 -10.88 0.51 -5.00
N LEU A 27 -11.56 0.88 -6.09
CA LEU A 27 -11.84 -0.05 -7.19
C LEU A 27 -10.54 -0.57 -7.83
N ARG A 28 -9.57 0.33 -8.09
CA ARG A 28 -8.24 -0.06 -8.60
C ARG A 28 -7.55 -1.01 -7.62
N GLU A 29 -7.55 -0.68 -6.33
CA GLU A 29 -6.90 -1.48 -5.29
C GLU A 29 -7.53 -2.88 -5.19
N ALA A 30 -8.84 -2.97 -5.20
CA ALA A 30 -9.57 -4.23 -5.13
C ALA A 30 -9.38 -5.07 -6.41
N LYS A 31 -9.69 -4.51 -7.58
CA LYS A 31 -9.81 -5.24 -8.83
C LYS A 31 -8.45 -5.50 -9.51
N TYR A 32 -7.53 -4.55 -9.45
CA TYR A 32 -6.27 -4.63 -10.19
C TYR A 32 -5.05 -4.95 -9.31
N LEU A 33 -5.12 -4.71 -8.01
CA LEU A 33 -4.03 -5.07 -7.10
C LEU A 33 -4.36 -6.35 -6.30
N ASN A 34 -5.34 -6.30 -5.41
CA ASN A 34 -5.61 -7.45 -4.53
C ASN A 34 -6.14 -8.67 -5.28
N ALA A 35 -7.01 -8.49 -6.29
CA ALA A 35 -7.44 -9.62 -7.12
C ALA A 35 -6.27 -10.24 -7.90
N SER A 36 -5.36 -9.44 -8.44
CA SER A 36 -4.16 -9.94 -9.14
C SER A 36 -3.19 -10.64 -8.18
N ARG A 37 -2.99 -10.11 -6.98
CA ARG A 37 -2.20 -10.76 -5.92
C ARG A 37 -2.75 -12.14 -5.56
N MET A 38 -4.07 -12.27 -5.46
CA MET A 38 -4.72 -13.58 -5.24
C MET A 38 -4.44 -14.55 -6.37
N LEU A 39 -4.54 -14.13 -7.65
CA LEU A 39 -4.26 -14.96 -8.81
C LEU A 39 -2.79 -15.40 -8.86
N LEU A 40 -1.87 -14.53 -8.48
CA LEU A 40 -0.44 -14.81 -8.42
C LEU A 40 -0.03 -15.62 -7.17
N GLY A 41 -0.95 -15.87 -6.24
CA GLY A 41 -0.66 -16.55 -4.98
C GLY A 41 0.24 -15.75 -4.04
N THR A 42 0.34 -14.44 -4.23
CA THR A 42 1.06 -13.51 -3.35
C THR A 42 0.16 -12.96 -2.25
N SER A 43 0.72 -12.21 -1.30
CA SER A 43 -0.07 -11.61 -0.22
C SER A 43 -0.77 -10.34 -0.68
N CYS A 44 -2.05 -10.19 -0.35
CA CYS A 44 -2.77 -8.93 -0.50
C CYS A 44 -2.34 -7.90 0.54
N ALA A 45 -2.74 -6.64 0.34
CA ALA A 45 -2.57 -5.56 1.30
C ALA A 45 -3.93 -5.15 1.88
N ILE A 46 -3.94 -4.82 3.17
CA ILE A 46 -5.12 -4.29 3.86
C ILE A 46 -5.17 -2.78 3.66
N SER A 47 -6.35 -2.23 3.53
CA SER A 47 -6.61 -0.81 3.27
C SER A 47 -7.60 -0.25 4.29
N GLY A 48 -7.12 -0.01 5.49
CA GLY A 48 -7.82 0.65 6.59
C GLY A 48 -8.87 -0.21 7.29
N THR A 49 -9.87 -0.70 6.58
CA THR A 49 -11.03 -1.37 7.17
C THR A 49 -11.48 -2.59 6.35
N GLY A 50 -12.45 -3.35 6.86
CA GLY A 50 -12.99 -4.50 6.15
C GLY A 50 -12.02 -5.68 6.05
N PHE A 51 -11.28 -5.97 7.10
CA PHE A 51 -10.46 -7.17 7.21
C PHE A 51 -10.81 -7.98 8.46
N MET A 52 -10.49 -9.24 8.41
CA MET A 52 -10.59 -10.17 9.52
C MET A 52 -9.32 -11.01 9.61
N PHE A 53 -9.02 -11.48 10.79
CA PHE A 53 -7.91 -12.39 11.04
C PHE A 53 -8.28 -13.38 12.13
N SER A 54 -7.62 -14.55 12.11
CA SER A 54 -7.83 -15.58 13.11
C SER A 54 -7.15 -15.23 14.44
N HIS A 55 -7.67 -15.77 15.53
CA HIS A 55 -7.07 -15.64 16.85
C HIS A 55 -5.60 -16.12 16.89
N ARG A 56 -5.25 -17.11 16.07
CA ARG A 56 -3.88 -17.64 15.94
C ARG A 56 -2.85 -16.59 15.53
N ILE A 57 -3.26 -15.59 14.76
CA ILE A 57 -2.36 -14.47 14.37
C ILE A 57 -1.99 -13.64 15.60
N LEU A 58 -2.95 -13.35 16.47
CA LEU A 58 -2.67 -12.64 17.73
C LEU A 58 -1.81 -13.47 18.68
N GLU A 59 -2.10 -14.75 18.84
CA GLU A 59 -1.31 -15.66 19.68
C GLU A 59 0.15 -15.72 19.21
N LYS A 60 0.38 -15.91 17.91
CA LYS A 60 1.72 -15.93 17.32
C LYS A 60 2.49 -14.62 17.55
N ARG A 61 1.80 -13.49 17.69
CA ARG A 61 2.39 -12.17 17.89
C ARG A 61 2.45 -11.73 19.35
N GLY A 62 1.83 -12.48 20.27
CA GLY A 62 1.72 -12.08 21.66
C GLY A 62 0.74 -10.93 21.90
N GLY A 63 -0.23 -10.73 21.00
CA GLY A 63 -1.25 -9.70 21.04
C GLY A 63 -1.20 -8.70 19.89
N TRP A 64 -1.93 -7.60 20.04
CA TRP A 64 -1.95 -6.50 19.07
C TRP A 64 -0.88 -5.47 19.42
N HIS A 65 0.09 -5.25 18.53
CA HIS A 65 1.24 -4.35 18.71
C HIS A 65 1.39 -3.30 17.62
N TYR A 66 0.33 -3.02 16.87
CA TYR A 66 0.33 -2.12 15.73
C TYR A 66 -0.29 -0.79 16.14
N PHE A 67 0.54 0.23 16.36
CA PHE A 67 0.13 1.54 16.90
C PHE A 67 0.58 2.73 16.05
N LEU A 68 1.13 2.49 14.86
CA LEU A 68 1.47 3.56 13.92
C LEU A 68 0.20 4.20 13.35
N LEU A 69 0.34 5.37 12.74
CA LEU A 69 -0.78 6.11 12.12
C LEU A 69 -1.50 5.35 11.00
N THR A 70 -0.85 4.35 10.43
CA THR A 70 -1.36 3.41 9.43
C THR A 70 -1.15 1.99 9.96
N GLU A 71 -1.89 1.65 11.01
CA GLU A 71 -1.82 0.36 11.70
C GLU A 71 -2.15 -0.81 10.77
N ASP A 72 -2.99 -0.58 9.78
CA ASP A 72 -3.38 -1.52 8.73
C ASP A 72 -2.18 -1.91 7.83
N ILE A 73 -1.41 -0.91 7.42
CA ILE A 73 -0.18 -1.10 6.63
C ILE A 73 0.93 -1.70 7.48
N GLU A 74 1.05 -1.29 8.75
CA GLU A 74 1.98 -1.89 9.71
C GLU A 74 1.68 -3.37 9.92
N PHE A 75 0.42 -3.71 10.20
CA PHE A 75 -0.06 -5.09 10.34
C PHE A 75 0.22 -5.90 9.07
N THR A 76 -0.07 -5.33 7.89
CA THR A 76 0.21 -5.97 6.60
C THR A 76 1.70 -6.27 6.43
N ALA A 77 2.56 -5.27 6.64
CA ALA A 77 4.01 -5.40 6.47
C ALA A 77 4.60 -6.46 7.41
N ASP A 78 4.21 -6.43 8.69
CA ASP A 78 4.73 -7.40 9.67
C ASP A 78 4.29 -8.84 9.34
N ASN A 79 3.04 -9.05 8.97
CA ASN A 79 2.56 -10.38 8.62
C ASN A 79 3.23 -10.92 7.35
N ILE A 80 3.41 -10.09 6.31
CA ILE A 80 4.13 -10.47 5.08
C ILE A 80 5.60 -10.86 5.39
N ILE A 81 6.29 -10.09 6.21
CA ILE A 81 7.69 -10.36 6.60
C ILE A 81 7.80 -11.71 7.32
N ASN A 82 6.79 -12.07 8.09
CA ASN A 82 6.76 -13.32 8.85
C ASN A 82 6.16 -14.50 8.04
N GLY A 83 5.94 -14.31 6.74
CA GLY A 83 5.52 -15.37 5.82
C GLY A 83 4.02 -15.66 5.82
N GLU A 84 3.21 -14.86 6.52
CA GLU A 84 1.76 -14.98 6.47
C GLU A 84 1.23 -14.42 5.14
N LYS A 85 0.21 -15.08 4.59
CA LYS A 85 -0.47 -14.62 3.37
C LYS A 85 -1.82 -14.01 3.72
N ILE A 86 -2.03 -12.79 3.26
CA ILE A 86 -3.31 -12.10 3.37
C ILE A 86 -4.11 -12.42 2.12
N GLY A 87 -5.29 -13.02 2.29
CA GLY A 87 -6.23 -13.29 1.22
C GLY A 87 -7.13 -12.09 0.91
N TYR A 88 -7.83 -12.14 -0.23
CA TYR A 88 -8.81 -11.13 -0.62
C TYR A 88 -10.12 -11.80 -1.03
N SER A 89 -11.24 -11.30 -0.51
CA SER A 89 -12.59 -11.74 -0.87
C SER A 89 -13.30 -10.67 -1.70
N ALA A 90 -13.40 -10.89 -3.00
CA ALA A 90 -14.11 -9.99 -3.92
C ALA A 90 -15.63 -9.94 -3.68
N LYS A 91 -16.22 -10.99 -3.06
CA LYS A 91 -17.66 -11.07 -2.75
C LYS A 91 -18.03 -10.34 -1.46
N ALA A 92 -17.08 -10.12 -0.57
CA ALA A 92 -17.28 -9.31 0.62
C ALA A 92 -17.06 -7.84 0.26
N VAL A 93 -18.10 -7.03 0.32
CA VAL A 93 -18.04 -5.59 -0.02
C VAL A 93 -18.39 -4.78 1.21
N LEU A 94 -17.53 -3.84 1.55
CA LEU A 94 -17.75 -2.86 2.60
C LEU A 94 -17.96 -1.49 1.95
N TYR A 95 -19.01 -0.80 2.35
CA TYR A 95 -19.29 0.57 1.90
C TYR A 95 -18.85 1.57 2.96
N ASP A 96 -17.93 2.43 2.60
CA ASP A 96 -17.34 3.43 3.47
C ASP A 96 -17.56 4.85 2.92
N GLU A 97 -17.75 5.81 3.81
CA GLU A 97 -17.97 7.20 3.44
C GLU A 97 -16.64 7.92 3.23
N GLN A 98 -16.52 8.59 2.09
CA GLN A 98 -15.28 9.24 1.68
C GLN A 98 -15.37 10.77 1.82
N PRO A 99 -14.23 11.45 2.02
CA PRO A 99 -14.20 12.91 2.03
C PRO A 99 -14.81 13.53 0.77
N VAL A 100 -15.66 14.52 0.95
CA VAL A 100 -16.26 15.29 -0.15
C VAL A 100 -15.49 16.58 -0.44
N LYS A 101 -14.74 17.12 0.55
CA LYS A 101 -13.98 18.36 0.43
C LYS A 101 -12.49 18.07 0.21
N PHE A 102 -11.86 18.81 -0.72
CA PHE A 102 -10.43 18.65 -0.98
C PHE A 102 -9.56 18.87 0.27
N SER A 103 -9.88 19.85 1.11
CA SER A 103 -9.13 20.14 2.34
C SER A 103 -9.15 18.96 3.34
N GLN A 104 -10.27 18.24 3.41
CA GLN A 104 -10.41 17.04 4.24
C GLN A 104 -9.57 15.89 3.66
N SER A 105 -9.67 15.69 2.34
CA SER A 105 -8.87 14.70 1.60
C SER A 105 -7.37 14.96 1.78
N TRP A 106 -6.95 16.23 1.65
CA TRP A 106 -5.55 16.61 1.82
C TRP A 106 -5.01 16.22 3.21
N ARG A 107 -5.72 16.58 4.28
CA ARG A 107 -5.33 16.21 5.65
C ARG A 107 -5.24 14.69 5.84
N GLN A 108 -6.19 13.95 5.29
CA GLN A 108 -6.19 12.49 5.36
C GLN A 108 -4.99 11.88 4.62
N ARG A 109 -4.70 12.33 3.40
CA ARG A 109 -3.57 11.86 2.60
C ARG A 109 -2.22 12.19 3.25
N MET A 110 -2.10 13.37 3.85
CA MET A 110 -0.90 13.73 4.63
C MET A 110 -0.69 12.80 5.82
N ARG A 111 -1.77 12.43 6.52
CA ARG A 111 -1.71 11.44 7.59
C ARG A 111 -1.25 10.08 7.08
N TRP A 112 -1.80 9.61 5.96
CA TRP A 112 -1.38 8.34 5.35
C TRP A 112 0.07 8.36 4.91
N THR A 113 0.50 9.42 4.26
CA THR A 113 1.90 9.57 3.84
C THR A 113 2.84 9.50 5.04
N ARG A 114 2.51 10.21 6.13
CA ARG A 114 3.31 10.17 7.35
C ARG A 114 3.35 8.77 7.96
N GLY A 115 2.20 8.11 8.07
CA GLY A 115 2.13 6.73 8.57
C GLY A 115 2.94 5.75 7.72
N ASN A 116 2.84 5.85 6.39
CA ASN A 116 3.64 5.02 5.48
C ASN A 116 5.15 5.26 5.63
N MET A 117 5.57 6.50 5.87
CA MET A 117 6.98 6.82 6.16
C MET A 117 7.45 6.19 7.47
N ASP A 118 6.61 6.19 8.50
CA ASP A 118 6.91 5.52 9.76
C ASP A 118 7.03 4.00 9.57
N VAL A 119 6.07 3.37 8.87
CA VAL A 119 6.16 1.93 8.54
C VAL A 119 7.42 1.64 7.72
N LEU A 120 7.75 2.46 6.73
CA LEU A 120 8.97 2.30 5.95
C LEU A 120 10.22 2.34 6.86
N ARG A 121 10.30 3.33 7.75
CA ARG A 121 11.44 3.49 8.68
C ARG A 121 11.66 2.25 9.55
N TYR A 122 10.58 1.65 10.07
CA TYR A 122 10.68 0.52 10.98
C TYR A 122 10.81 -0.85 10.27
N TYR A 123 10.19 -1.00 9.10
CA TYR A 123 10.05 -2.31 8.43
C TYR A 123 10.90 -2.47 7.16
N CYS A 124 11.41 -1.37 6.57
CA CYS A 124 12.18 -1.38 5.31
C CYS A 124 13.28 -2.43 5.29
N ARG A 125 14.16 -2.46 6.31
CA ARG A 125 15.28 -3.41 6.38
C ARG A 125 14.81 -4.88 6.37
N ARG A 126 13.71 -5.17 7.05
CA ARG A 126 13.14 -6.52 7.11
C ARG A 126 12.49 -6.90 5.78
N LEU A 127 11.77 -5.97 5.15
CA LEU A 127 11.18 -6.15 3.82
C LEU A 127 12.26 -6.39 2.75
N PHE A 128 13.33 -5.59 2.74
CA PHE A 128 14.48 -5.81 1.84
C PHE A 128 15.11 -7.19 2.04
N ARG A 129 15.33 -7.60 3.27
CA ARG A 129 15.85 -8.95 3.54
C ARG A 129 14.92 -10.05 3.02
N GLY A 130 13.60 -9.88 3.18
CA GLY A 130 12.60 -10.81 2.66
C GLY A 130 12.64 -10.86 1.13
N MET A 131 12.75 -9.72 0.48
CA MET A 131 12.88 -9.61 -0.98
C MET A 131 14.11 -10.39 -1.50
N PHE A 132 15.29 -10.18 -0.91
CA PHE A 132 16.52 -10.90 -1.29
C PHE A 132 16.47 -12.40 -0.97
N LYS A 133 15.58 -12.84 -0.09
CA LYS A 133 15.27 -14.26 0.14
C LYS A 133 14.24 -14.83 -0.85
N GLY A 134 13.86 -14.07 -1.87
CA GLY A 134 12.93 -14.50 -2.91
C GLY A 134 11.44 -14.26 -2.60
N SER A 135 11.09 -13.50 -1.56
CA SER A 135 9.70 -13.16 -1.27
C SER A 135 9.21 -12.01 -2.15
N PHE A 136 8.43 -12.33 -3.19
CA PHE A 136 7.79 -11.32 -4.03
C PHE A 136 6.82 -10.44 -3.22
N SER A 137 6.12 -11.00 -2.22
CA SER A 137 5.22 -10.23 -1.36
C SER A 137 5.95 -9.14 -0.57
N CYS A 138 7.21 -9.38 -0.16
CA CYS A 138 8.03 -8.35 0.49
C CYS A 138 8.43 -7.24 -0.47
N TYR A 139 8.76 -7.58 -1.72
CA TYR A 139 9.04 -6.60 -2.79
C TYR A 139 7.80 -5.75 -3.08
N ASP A 140 6.66 -6.39 -3.33
CA ASP A 140 5.39 -5.73 -3.63
C ASP A 140 4.95 -4.80 -2.49
N MET A 141 5.08 -5.24 -1.23
CA MET A 141 4.78 -4.42 -0.06
C MET A 141 5.71 -3.20 0.04
N LEU A 142 7.00 -3.38 -0.23
CA LEU A 142 7.96 -2.27 -0.28
C LEU A 142 7.56 -1.25 -1.35
N MET A 143 7.17 -1.72 -2.54
CA MET A 143 6.66 -0.86 -3.61
C MET A 143 5.34 -0.17 -3.25
N CYS A 144 4.47 -0.80 -2.47
CA CYS A 144 3.24 -0.17 -1.97
C CYS A 144 3.50 0.99 -1.01
N ILE A 145 4.49 0.85 -0.13
CA ILE A 145 4.81 1.87 0.89
C ILE A 145 5.60 3.03 0.27
N CYS A 146 6.44 2.76 -0.72
CA CYS A 146 7.51 3.63 -1.18
C CYS A 146 7.39 4.25 -2.60
N PRO A 147 6.33 4.01 -3.39
CA PRO A 147 6.40 4.19 -4.84
C PRO A 147 6.64 5.64 -5.29
N GLY A 148 6.00 6.61 -4.63
CA GLY A 148 6.02 8.01 -5.07
C GLY A 148 7.39 8.67 -4.94
N PHE A 149 8.08 8.43 -3.84
CA PHE A 149 9.37 9.09 -3.55
C PHE A 149 10.51 8.53 -4.38
N PHE A 150 10.56 7.20 -4.58
CA PHE A 150 11.60 6.58 -5.41
C PHE A 150 11.42 6.93 -6.88
N LEU A 151 10.19 6.86 -7.41
CA LEU A 151 9.92 7.23 -8.79
C LEU A 151 10.23 8.70 -9.03
N PHE A 152 9.86 9.58 -8.10
CA PHE A 152 10.18 11.00 -8.17
C PHE A 152 11.69 11.24 -8.11
N GLY A 153 12.39 10.65 -7.14
CA GLY A 153 13.84 10.78 -6.99
C GLY A 153 14.60 10.24 -8.19
N PHE A 154 14.19 9.08 -8.71
CA PHE A 154 14.76 8.52 -9.94
C PHE A 154 14.51 9.42 -11.15
N GLY A 155 13.29 9.95 -11.29
CA GLY A 155 12.95 10.89 -12.36
C GLY A 155 13.79 12.18 -12.31
N VAL A 156 13.99 12.74 -11.12
CA VAL A 156 14.86 13.92 -10.93
C VAL A 156 16.31 13.58 -11.28
N ALA A 157 16.85 12.45 -10.82
CA ALA A 157 18.20 12.03 -11.12
C ALA A 157 18.41 11.78 -12.62
N ALA A 158 17.47 11.08 -13.27
CA ALA A 158 17.54 10.83 -14.71
C ALA A 158 17.50 12.14 -15.54
N ASN A 159 16.65 13.08 -15.16
CA ASN A 159 16.61 14.40 -15.82
C ASN A 159 17.89 15.19 -15.58
N ALA A 160 18.47 15.13 -14.37
CA ALA A 160 19.76 15.81 -14.09
C ALA A 160 20.89 15.22 -14.94
N VAL A 161 20.96 13.91 -15.09
CA VAL A 161 21.94 13.25 -15.97
C VAL A 161 21.74 13.68 -17.41
N ALA A 162 20.51 13.64 -17.94
CA ALA A 162 20.22 14.05 -19.30
C ALA A 162 20.59 15.54 -19.58
N ILE A 163 20.38 16.43 -18.61
CA ILE A 163 20.79 17.83 -18.70
C ILE A 163 22.33 17.92 -18.78
N VAL A 164 23.06 17.22 -17.91
CA VAL A 164 24.52 17.23 -17.90
C VAL A 164 25.08 16.68 -19.23
N GLU A 165 24.55 15.55 -19.72
CA GLU A 165 24.96 14.98 -21.03
C GLU A 165 24.72 15.94 -22.18
N ASN A 166 23.60 16.65 -22.18
CA ASN A 166 23.30 17.65 -23.21
C ASN A 166 24.22 18.88 -23.12
N MET A 167 24.58 19.32 -21.92
CA MET A 167 25.52 20.43 -21.69
C MET A 167 26.97 20.08 -22.04
N THR A 168 27.37 18.82 -21.86
CA THR A 168 28.74 18.36 -22.14
C THR A 168 28.96 17.95 -23.60
N GLY A 169 27.94 18.05 -24.46
CA GLY A 169 28.04 17.73 -25.89
C GLY A 169 28.19 16.24 -26.22
N HIS A 170 27.98 15.35 -25.24
CA HIS A 170 28.00 13.89 -25.44
C HIS A 170 26.65 13.30 -25.85
N GLY A 171 25.62 14.14 -26.00
CA GLY A 171 24.30 13.76 -26.51
C GLY A 171 24.28 13.77 -28.04
N SER A 172 24.85 12.74 -28.67
CA SER A 172 24.63 12.48 -30.08
C SER A 172 23.32 11.70 -30.26
N TRP A 173 22.30 12.35 -30.81
CA TRP A 173 21.14 11.72 -31.44
C TRP A 173 21.28 11.80 -32.94
#